data_a2154495f96c1d04983cb4e144dbb662
#
_entry.id   a2154495f96c1d04983cb4e144dbb662
#
_cell.length_a   1.000
_cell.length_b   1.000
_cell.length_c   1.000
_cell.angle_alpha   90.00
_cell.angle_beta   90.00
_cell.angle_gamma   90.00
#
_symmetry.space_group_name_H-M   'P 1'
#
loop_
_entity.id
_entity.type
_entity.pdbx_description
1 polymer ?
#
loop_
_entity_poly.entity_id
_entity_poly.type
_entity_poly.pdbx_seq_one_letter_code
_entity_poly.pdbx_strand_id
1 'polypeptide(L)'
;PDAQDADVMDPDAQDADVMDADAQDADVMDAGVEHGPAREHPVRRRPRFQPVTIRTARDAVTAAAIYLRRLGYEDIRRADQRPPSGIGIAARGLLAQVDPTVRPASVRDVECLWLTAMTESAGCVYFSLAGYAGEARARADDLGIPLFVLDPTGTPQPVHSVADEMEPAGP
;
A
#
# COMPACT_ATOMS: atom_id res chain seq x y z
N PRO A 1 -12.79 58.49 -0.11
CA PRO A 1 -12.13 59.17 -1.20
C PRO A 1 -10.68 58.67 -1.28
N ASP A 2 -10.29 58.49 -2.53
CA ASP A 2 -8.98 58.45 -3.10
C ASP A 2 -8.17 57.17 -2.92
N ALA A 3 -8.06 56.38 -3.89
CA ALA A 3 -7.58 56.50 -5.29
C ALA A 3 -6.06 56.45 -5.38
N GLN A 4 -5.60 55.59 -6.30
CA GLN A 4 -4.39 55.70 -7.14
C GLN A 4 -3.13 55.18 -6.54
N ASP A 5 -2.24 54.48 -7.23
CA ASP A 5 -1.92 54.20 -8.62
C ASP A 5 -1.01 52.98 -8.67
N ALA A 6 -1.19 52.07 -9.54
CA ALA A 6 -0.52 51.75 -10.79
C ALA A 6 0.97 52.05 -10.90
N ASP A 7 1.78 51.02 -11.20
CA ASP A 7 2.86 50.96 -12.21
C ASP A 7 3.40 49.52 -12.25
N VAL A 8 3.13 48.74 -13.24
CA VAL A 8 3.59 48.60 -14.64
C VAL A 8 5.08 48.91 -14.80
N MET A 9 5.88 47.88 -15.00
CA MET A 9 6.88 47.83 -16.03
C MET A 9 7.49 46.44 -16.17
N ASP A 10 7.11 45.78 -17.22
CA ASP A 10 7.87 44.96 -18.13
C ASP A 10 8.75 45.90 -19.00
N PRO A 11 9.66 45.52 -19.87
CA PRO A 11 10.17 44.20 -20.31
C PRO A 11 11.72 44.21 -20.59
N ASP A 12 12.10 43.26 -21.38
CA ASP A 12 13.26 43.15 -22.29
C ASP A 12 14.22 42.05 -21.87
N ALA A 13 14.22 40.97 -22.52
CA ALA A 13 14.53 40.61 -23.93
C ALA A 13 16.04 40.63 -24.23
N GLN A 14 16.39 39.60 -24.98
CA GLN A 14 17.59 39.47 -25.83
C GLN A 14 18.82 38.87 -25.12
N ASP A 15 19.58 37.95 -25.67
CA ASP A 15 19.66 37.45 -27.06
C ASP A 15 20.40 36.11 -27.05
N ALA A 16 20.09 35.37 -28.03
CA ALA A 16 20.83 34.35 -28.71
C ALA A 16 22.34 34.34 -28.63
N ASP A 17 22.94 33.14 -28.53
CA ASP A 17 24.02 32.83 -29.42
C ASP A 17 24.07 31.32 -29.74
N VAL A 18 23.86 31.08 -31.01
CA VAL A 18 24.07 29.83 -31.73
C VAL A 18 25.57 29.72 -32.01
N MET A 19 26.17 28.61 -31.61
CA MET A 19 27.41 28.19 -32.29
C MET A 19 27.34 26.69 -32.58
N ASP A 20 27.17 26.47 -33.88
CA ASP A 20 27.58 25.28 -34.59
C ASP A 20 29.08 25.06 -34.40
N ALA A 21 29.47 23.82 -34.22
CA ALA A 21 30.68 23.28 -34.82
C ALA A 21 30.77 21.75 -34.63
N ASP A 22 30.53 21.07 -35.69
CA ASP A 22 31.43 20.16 -36.39
C ASP A 22 31.59 18.76 -35.81
N ALA A 23 31.14 17.90 -36.70
CA ALA A 23 31.43 16.48 -36.82
C ALA A 23 32.94 16.21 -36.83
N GLN A 24 33.33 15.17 -36.13
CA GLN A 24 34.44 14.32 -36.56
C GLN A 24 34.25 12.88 -36.13
N ASP A 25 34.20 12.07 -37.16
CA ASP A 25 34.41 10.62 -37.17
C ASP A 25 35.56 10.18 -36.27
N ALA A 26 35.36 9.11 -35.53
CA ALA A 26 36.37 8.08 -35.41
C ALA A 26 35.88 6.84 -34.66
N ASP A 27 35.89 5.76 -35.39
CA ASP A 27 36.32 4.43 -34.97
C ASP A 27 35.43 3.55 -34.13
N VAL A 28 34.88 2.65 -34.85
CA VAL A 28 34.41 1.32 -34.49
C VAL A 28 35.50 0.58 -33.72
N MET A 29 35.30 0.41 -32.41
CA MET A 29 35.92 -0.66 -31.66
C MET A 29 34.84 -1.58 -31.14
N ASP A 30 34.70 -2.69 -31.83
CA ASP A 30 34.05 -3.92 -31.39
C ASP A 30 34.67 -4.35 -30.06
N ALA A 31 34.00 -4.07 -28.95
CA ALA A 31 34.31 -4.62 -27.64
C ALA A 31 33.18 -5.58 -27.28
N GLY A 32 33.48 -6.86 -27.44
CA GLY A 32 32.61 -7.96 -27.09
C GLY A 32 31.94 -7.74 -25.76
N VAL A 33 30.60 -7.69 -25.81
CA VAL A 33 29.76 -7.79 -24.62
C VAL A 33 29.88 -9.22 -24.13
N GLU A 34 30.83 -9.45 -23.22
CA GLU A 34 30.84 -10.63 -22.43
C GLU A 34 29.53 -10.60 -21.57
N HIS A 35 28.59 -11.45 -21.96
CA HIS A 35 27.46 -11.81 -21.11
C HIS A 35 28.00 -12.47 -19.87
N GLY A 36 28.30 -11.65 -18.86
CA GLY A 36 28.50 -12.15 -17.51
C GLY A 36 27.22 -12.88 -17.08
N PRO A 37 27.37 -14.01 -16.33
CA PRO A 37 26.21 -14.79 -15.92
C PRO A 37 25.23 -13.89 -15.22
N ALA A 38 23.98 -13.89 -15.71
CA ALA A 38 22.86 -13.22 -15.07
C ALA A 38 22.91 -13.56 -13.57
N ARG A 39 23.11 -12.54 -12.75
CA ARG A 39 23.02 -12.71 -11.30
C ARG A 39 21.59 -13.13 -11.02
N GLU A 40 21.38 -14.43 -10.88
CA GLU A 40 20.15 -14.98 -10.36
C GLU A 40 19.93 -14.30 -9.00
N HIS A 41 18.98 -13.38 -8.97
CA HIS A 41 18.51 -12.83 -7.71
C HIS A 41 17.91 -14.02 -6.94
N PRO A 42 18.38 -14.31 -5.74
CA PRO A 42 17.82 -15.41 -4.98
C PRO A 42 16.33 -15.14 -4.82
N VAL A 43 15.51 -15.97 -5.46
CA VAL A 43 14.07 -15.99 -5.25
C VAL A 43 13.89 -16.23 -3.75
N ARG A 44 13.61 -15.16 -3.01
CA ARG A 44 13.33 -15.27 -1.56
C ARG A 44 12.11 -16.18 -1.44
N ARG A 45 12.34 -17.44 -1.07
CA ARG A 45 11.27 -18.38 -0.74
C ARG A 45 10.42 -17.72 0.33
N ARG A 46 9.19 -17.35 -0.04
CA ARG A 46 8.22 -16.78 0.90
C ARG A 46 8.00 -17.81 2.01
N PRO A 47 8.05 -17.42 3.29
CA PRO A 47 7.80 -18.33 4.39
C PRO A 47 6.42 -18.95 4.22
N ARG A 48 6.30 -20.25 4.46
CA ARG A 48 5.01 -20.94 4.48
C ARG A 48 4.10 -20.27 5.51
N PHE A 49 2.90 -19.94 5.12
CA PHE A 49 1.90 -19.44 6.05
C PHE A 49 1.63 -20.52 7.11
N GLN A 50 1.87 -20.19 8.36
CA GLN A 50 1.53 -21.04 9.51
C GLN A 50 0.36 -20.33 10.21
N PRO A 51 -0.87 -20.86 10.11
CA PRO A 51 -2.02 -20.27 10.78
C PRO A 51 -1.84 -20.32 12.29
N VAL A 52 -2.32 -19.28 12.97
CA VAL A 52 -2.31 -19.16 14.42
C VAL A 52 -3.74 -19.21 14.91
N THR A 53 -4.10 -20.24 15.68
CA THR A 53 -5.46 -20.35 16.25
C THR A 53 -5.81 -19.09 17.05
N ILE A 54 -6.92 -18.46 16.70
CA ILE A 54 -7.37 -17.20 17.32
C ILE A 54 -8.21 -17.52 18.56
N ARG A 55 -7.70 -17.14 19.72
CA ARG A 55 -8.39 -17.20 21.02
C ARG A 55 -8.55 -15.83 21.66
N THR A 56 -7.69 -14.91 21.27
CA THR A 56 -7.63 -13.55 21.82
C THR A 56 -7.50 -12.52 20.71
N ALA A 57 -7.80 -11.25 21.03
CA ALA A 57 -7.55 -10.13 20.11
C ALA A 57 -6.07 -10.06 19.65
N ARG A 58 -5.15 -10.47 20.54
CA ARG A 58 -3.72 -10.50 20.21
C ARG A 58 -3.38 -11.56 19.15
N ASP A 59 -4.06 -12.70 19.20
CA ASP A 59 -3.85 -13.76 18.21
C ASP A 59 -4.32 -13.31 16.83
N ALA A 60 -5.46 -12.59 16.77
CA ALA A 60 -5.96 -12.01 15.53
C ALA A 60 -4.95 -11.03 14.91
N VAL A 61 -4.37 -10.14 15.71
CA VAL A 61 -3.32 -9.21 15.28
C VAL A 61 -2.08 -9.97 14.79
N THR A 62 -1.69 -11.03 15.49
CA THR A 62 -0.55 -11.87 15.11
C THR A 62 -0.81 -12.59 13.79
N ALA A 63 -2.01 -13.16 13.60
CA ALA A 63 -2.40 -13.81 12.35
C ALA A 63 -2.36 -12.83 11.17
N ALA A 64 -2.95 -11.64 11.31
CA ALA A 64 -2.91 -10.60 10.30
C ALA A 64 -1.47 -10.16 9.98
N ALA A 65 -0.62 -9.97 10.99
CA ALA A 65 0.79 -9.60 10.80
C ALA A 65 1.59 -10.67 10.06
N ILE A 66 1.36 -11.96 10.37
CA ILE A 66 1.99 -13.08 9.66
C ILE A 66 1.54 -13.10 8.19
N TYR A 67 0.26 -12.89 7.95
CA TYR A 67 -0.28 -12.84 6.60
C TYR A 67 0.32 -11.68 5.78
N LEU A 68 0.38 -10.47 6.35
CA LEU A 68 1.01 -9.32 5.69
C LEU A 68 2.49 -9.58 5.36
N ARG A 69 3.24 -10.26 6.25
CA ARG A 69 4.62 -10.67 5.93
C ARG A 69 4.68 -11.63 4.75
N ARG A 70 3.75 -12.57 4.68
CA ARG A 70 3.65 -13.50 3.55
C ARG A 70 3.39 -12.76 2.24
N LEU A 71 2.57 -11.71 2.26
CA LEU A 71 2.31 -10.83 1.12
C LEU A 71 3.53 -9.97 0.74
N GLY A 72 4.58 -9.94 1.57
CA GLY A 72 5.82 -9.23 1.31
C GLY A 72 5.92 -7.86 1.98
N TYR A 73 4.99 -7.51 2.86
CA TYR A 73 5.08 -6.25 3.61
C TYR A 73 6.16 -6.33 4.68
N GLU A 74 6.91 -5.26 4.80
CA GLU A 74 8.03 -5.12 5.73
C GLU A 74 7.71 -4.07 6.81
N ASP A 75 8.54 -4.02 7.87
CA ASP A 75 8.44 -3.05 8.97
C ASP A 75 7.08 -3.08 9.68
N ILE A 76 6.53 -4.29 9.84
CA ILE A 76 5.22 -4.48 10.46
C ILE A 76 5.31 -4.19 11.95
N ARG A 77 4.56 -3.18 12.39
CA ARG A 77 4.49 -2.71 13.77
C ARG A 77 3.05 -2.32 14.13
N ARG A 78 2.80 -2.09 15.40
CA ARG A 78 1.52 -1.53 15.83
C ARG A 78 1.41 -0.09 15.31
N ALA A 79 0.25 0.30 14.79
CA ALA A 79 0.03 1.68 14.37
C ALA A 79 -0.01 2.61 15.58
N ASP A 80 0.51 3.83 15.42
CA ASP A 80 0.52 4.84 16.48
C ASP A 80 -0.88 5.39 16.74
N GLN A 81 -1.69 5.48 15.70
CA GLN A 81 -3.08 5.90 15.80
C GLN A 81 -3.97 4.74 16.22
N ARG A 82 -4.87 5.01 17.16
CA ARG A 82 -5.86 4.05 17.62
C ARG A 82 -7.11 4.16 16.75
N PRO A 83 -7.48 3.12 15.98
CA PRO A 83 -8.72 3.14 15.21
C PRO A 83 -9.94 3.14 16.15
N PRO A 84 -11.12 3.58 15.68
CA PRO A 84 -12.37 3.59 16.45
C PRO A 84 -12.76 2.19 16.94
N SER A 85 -12.44 1.16 16.13
CA SER A 85 -12.64 -0.24 16.48
C SER A 85 -11.37 -1.04 16.19
N GLY A 86 -11.11 -2.06 16.99
CA GLY A 86 -9.99 -2.97 16.75
C GLY A 86 -8.61 -2.39 17.04
N ILE A 87 -7.62 -2.92 16.33
CA ILE A 87 -6.20 -2.64 16.52
C ILE A 87 -5.56 -2.31 15.19
N GLY A 88 -4.88 -1.17 15.12
CA GLY A 88 -4.13 -0.77 13.95
C GLY A 88 -2.78 -1.46 13.85
N ILE A 89 -2.39 -1.83 12.63
CA ILE A 89 -1.07 -2.32 12.25
C ILE A 89 -0.55 -1.41 11.13
N ALA A 90 0.67 -0.95 11.25
CA ALA A 90 1.36 -0.23 10.20
C ALA A 90 2.46 -1.10 9.60
N ALA A 91 2.60 -1.04 8.28
CA ALA A 91 3.69 -1.61 7.51
C ALA A 91 4.21 -0.56 6.54
N ARG A 92 5.29 -0.83 5.85
CA ARG A 92 5.81 0.13 4.85
C ARG A 92 4.78 0.33 3.73
N GLY A 93 4.20 1.54 3.65
CA GLY A 93 3.21 1.92 2.64
C GLY A 93 1.82 1.31 2.83
N LEU A 94 1.53 0.67 3.97
CA LEU A 94 0.23 0.05 4.26
C LEU A 94 -0.21 0.29 5.70
N LEU A 95 -1.47 0.60 5.87
CA LEU A 95 -2.17 0.62 7.17
C LEU A 95 -3.20 -0.51 7.22
N ALA A 96 -3.12 -1.38 8.20
CA ALA A 96 -4.08 -2.45 8.39
C ALA A 96 -4.87 -2.24 9.68
N GLN A 97 -6.16 -2.57 9.65
CA GLN A 97 -7.00 -2.62 10.84
C GLN A 97 -7.44 -4.05 11.10
N VAL A 98 -7.31 -4.49 12.36
CA VAL A 98 -7.76 -5.81 12.81
C VAL A 98 -8.88 -5.61 13.83
N ASP A 99 -10.09 -6.04 13.49
CA ASP A 99 -11.25 -5.96 14.36
C ASP A 99 -11.57 -7.34 14.96
N PRO A 100 -11.24 -7.57 16.23
CA PRO A 100 -11.48 -8.82 16.91
C PRO A 100 -12.89 -8.89 17.56
N THR A 101 -13.76 -7.92 17.31
CA THR A 101 -15.09 -7.89 17.90
C THR A 101 -16.02 -8.93 17.27
N VAL A 102 -17.08 -9.28 18.00
CA VAL A 102 -18.09 -10.26 17.54
C VAL A 102 -19.20 -9.63 16.70
N ARG A 103 -19.13 -8.33 16.46
CA ARG A 103 -20.06 -7.64 15.56
C ARG A 103 -19.43 -7.39 14.19
N PRO A 104 -20.22 -7.45 13.11
CA PRO A 104 -19.74 -7.09 11.79
C PRO A 104 -19.25 -5.64 11.75
N ALA A 105 -18.15 -5.40 11.03
CA ALA A 105 -17.62 -4.06 10.82
C ALA A 105 -18.62 -3.20 10.04
N SER A 106 -18.74 -1.94 10.43
CA SER A 106 -19.67 -0.97 9.85
C SER A 106 -19.02 -0.14 8.73
N VAL A 107 -19.83 0.59 7.98
CA VAL A 107 -19.36 1.59 6.99
C VAL A 107 -18.39 2.57 7.64
N ARG A 108 -18.74 3.07 8.83
CA ARG A 108 -17.90 4.02 9.56
C ARG A 108 -16.52 3.46 9.87
N ASP A 109 -16.43 2.19 10.26
CA ASP A 109 -15.15 1.54 10.57
C ASP A 109 -14.25 1.50 9.31
N VAL A 110 -14.83 1.17 8.17
CA VAL A 110 -14.14 1.12 6.86
C VAL A 110 -13.70 2.52 6.42
N GLU A 111 -14.59 3.51 6.50
CA GLU A 111 -14.29 4.90 6.12
C GLU A 111 -13.23 5.53 7.03
N CYS A 112 -13.26 5.26 8.33
CA CYS A 112 -12.24 5.75 9.25
C CYS A 112 -10.85 5.20 8.92
N LEU A 113 -10.74 3.92 8.57
CA LEU A 113 -9.48 3.33 8.12
C LEU A 113 -8.99 4.02 6.85
N TRP A 114 -9.89 4.18 5.86
CA TRP A 114 -9.54 4.82 4.59
C TRP A 114 -9.04 6.25 4.79
N LEU A 115 -9.76 7.06 5.58
CA LEU A 115 -9.37 8.44 5.88
C LEU A 115 -8.00 8.50 6.56
N THR A 116 -7.75 7.60 7.51
CA THR A 116 -6.45 7.53 8.19
C THR A 116 -5.33 7.17 7.21
N ALA A 117 -5.56 6.17 6.36
CA ALA A 117 -4.58 5.76 5.34
C ALA A 117 -4.29 6.89 4.33
N MET A 118 -5.32 7.64 3.93
CA MET A 118 -5.15 8.79 3.03
C MET A 118 -4.29 9.88 3.66
N THR A 119 -4.44 10.17 4.96
CA THR A 119 -3.60 11.15 5.66
C THR A 119 -2.14 10.71 5.77
N GLU A 120 -1.90 9.41 5.80
CA GLU A 120 -0.55 8.83 5.85
C GLU A 120 0.03 8.51 4.46
N SER A 121 -0.71 8.81 3.38
CA SER A 121 -0.33 8.45 2.00
C SER A 121 0.00 6.96 1.86
N ALA A 122 -0.76 6.10 2.55
CA ALA A 122 -0.59 4.65 2.57
C ALA A 122 -1.80 3.94 1.96
N GLY A 123 -1.60 2.73 1.46
CA GLY A 123 -2.70 1.80 1.18
C GLY A 123 -3.35 1.33 2.49
N CYS A 124 -4.51 0.69 2.40
CA CYS A 124 -5.13 0.12 3.60
C CYS A 124 -5.74 -1.26 3.34
N VAL A 125 -5.91 -2.02 4.41
CA VAL A 125 -6.55 -3.35 4.41
C VAL A 125 -7.27 -3.57 5.74
N TYR A 126 -8.40 -4.26 5.70
CA TYR A 126 -9.21 -4.53 6.89
C TYR A 126 -9.37 -6.03 7.14
N PHE A 127 -9.12 -6.46 8.37
CA PHE A 127 -9.33 -7.81 8.86
C PHE A 127 -10.40 -7.81 9.95
N SER A 128 -11.42 -8.65 9.82
CA SER A 128 -12.50 -8.80 10.82
C SER A 128 -12.71 -10.26 11.19
N LEU A 129 -13.04 -10.54 12.46
CA LEU A 129 -13.46 -11.87 12.89
C LEU A 129 -14.94 -12.13 12.61
N ALA A 130 -15.77 -11.11 12.72
CA ALA A 130 -17.23 -11.22 12.57
C ALA A 130 -17.74 -10.88 11.16
N GLY A 131 -16.83 -10.55 10.22
CA GLY A 131 -17.19 -10.11 8.88
C GLY A 131 -17.63 -8.65 8.82
N TYR A 132 -18.45 -8.31 7.85
CA TYR A 132 -18.79 -6.94 7.48
C TYR A 132 -20.29 -6.81 7.23
N ALA A 133 -20.89 -5.67 7.62
CA ALA A 133 -22.21 -5.30 7.18
C ALA A 133 -22.26 -5.15 5.64
N GLY A 134 -23.41 -5.40 5.02
CA GLY A 134 -23.54 -5.33 3.56
C GLY A 134 -23.13 -3.99 2.98
N GLU A 135 -23.53 -2.89 3.63
CA GLU A 135 -23.16 -1.52 3.25
C GLU A 135 -21.65 -1.26 3.41
N ALA A 136 -21.01 -1.85 4.42
CA ALA A 136 -19.56 -1.74 4.63
C ALA A 136 -18.79 -2.43 3.49
N ARG A 137 -19.28 -3.58 3.01
CA ARG A 137 -18.68 -4.28 1.86
C ARG A 137 -18.78 -3.46 0.60
N ALA A 138 -19.98 -2.95 0.29
CA ALA A 138 -20.20 -2.10 -0.88
C ALA A 138 -19.29 -0.85 -0.83
N ARG A 139 -19.20 -0.23 0.34
CA ARG A 139 -18.35 0.95 0.51
C ARG A 139 -16.86 0.63 0.36
N ALA A 140 -16.41 -0.50 0.84
CA ALA A 140 -15.02 -0.95 0.66
C ALA A 140 -14.69 -1.24 -0.81
N ASP A 141 -15.63 -1.84 -1.56
CA ASP A 141 -15.51 -2.03 -3.01
C ASP A 141 -15.34 -0.68 -3.72
N ASP A 142 -16.18 0.31 -3.41
CA ASP A 142 -16.11 1.65 -3.99
C ASP A 142 -14.78 2.35 -3.70
N LEU A 143 -14.22 2.13 -2.52
CA LEU A 143 -12.97 2.73 -2.06
C LEU A 143 -11.72 1.92 -2.43
N GLY A 144 -11.89 0.72 -2.99
CA GLY A 144 -10.79 -0.18 -3.31
C GLY A 144 -10.05 -0.72 -2.09
N ILE A 145 -10.76 -0.99 -0.97
CA ILE A 145 -10.18 -1.47 0.28
C ILE A 145 -10.29 -2.98 0.35
N PRO A 146 -9.19 -3.74 0.38
CA PRO A 146 -9.22 -5.18 0.58
C PRO A 146 -9.82 -5.55 1.94
N LEU A 147 -10.81 -6.46 1.95
CA LEU A 147 -11.46 -6.97 3.14
C LEU A 147 -11.19 -8.45 3.32
N PHE A 148 -10.77 -8.85 4.51
CA PHE A 148 -10.55 -10.25 4.88
C PHE A 148 -11.33 -10.62 6.13
N VAL A 149 -11.90 -11.81 6.15
CA VAL A 149 -12.41 -12.43 7.37
C VAL A 149 -11.36 -13.41 7.89
N LEU A 150 -10.97 -13.25 9.15
CA LEU A 150 -10.09 -14.20 9.83
C LEU A 150 -10.93 -15.34 10.38
N ASP A 151 -10.68 -16.55 9.91
CA ASP A 151 -11.31 -17.74 10.48
C ASP A 151 -10.69 -18.08 11.87
N PRO A 152 -11.30 -18.99 12.64
CA PRO A 152 -10.76 -19.36 13.96
C PRO A 152 -9.36 -19.97 13.91
N THR A 153 -8.93 -20.48 12.76
CA THR A 153 -7.56 -21.01 12.57
C THR A 153 -6.55 -19.92 12.26
N GLY A 154 -7.00 -18.67 12.12
CA GLY A 154 -6.16 -17.52 11.78
C GLY A 154 -5.82 -17.41 10.30
N THR A 155 -6.61 -18.07 9.45
CA THR A 155 -6.45 -17.97 8.01
C THR A 155 -7.33 -16.85 7.47
N PRO A 156 -6.77 -15.82 6.83
CA PRO A 156 -7.55 -14.76 6.19
C PRO A 156 -8.28 -15.31 4.96
N GLN A 157 -9.56 -15.01 4.87
CA GLN A 157 -10.41 -15.33 3.74
C GLN A 157 -10.78 -14.03 3.03
N PRO A 158 -10.49 -13.86 1.73
CA PRO A 158 -10.87 -12.66 1.00
C PRO A 158 -12.40 -12.57 0.91
N VAL A 159 -12.93 -11.36 0.94
CA VAL A 159 -14.38 -11.12 0.93
C VAL A 159 -14.88 -10.74 -0.47
N HIS A 160 -14.01 -10.15 -1.30
CA HIS A 160 -14.33 -9.69 -2.64
C HIS A 160 -13.06 -9.56 -3.51
N SER A 161 -13.24 -9.29 -4.81
CA SER A 161 -12.18 -9.28 -5.83
C SER A 161 -10.96 -8.41 -5.48
N VAL A 162 -11.16 -7.25 -4.83
CA VAL A 162 -10.05 -6.39 -4.40
C VAL A 162 -9.13 -7.09 -3.40
N ALA A 163 -9.70 -7.93 -2.53
CA ALA A 163 -8.93 -8.73 -1.60
C ALA A 163 -8.23 -9.91 -2.30
N ASP A 164 -8.89 -10.52 -3.30
CA ASP A 164 -8.30 -11.59 -4.11
C ASP A 164 -7.07 -11.09 -4.88
N GLU A 165 -7.12 -9.86 -5.40
CA GLU A 165 -6.01 -9.23 -6.12
C GLU A 165 -4.79 -8.96 -5.21
N MET A 166 -5.02 -8.80 -3.91
CA MET A 166 -3.95 -8.63 -2.93
C MET A 166 -3.21 -9.95 -2.66
N GLU A 167 -3.86 -11.09 -2.87
CA GLU A 167 -3.20 -12.38 -2.78
C GLU A 167 -2.21 -12.55 -3.93
N PRO A 168 -0.97 -12.99 -3.64
CA PRO A 168 -0.03 -13.29 -4.70
C PRO A 168 -0.62 -14.41 -5.56
N ALA A 169 -0.65 -14.22 -6.86
CA ALA A 169 -0.94 -15.29 -7.80
C ALA A 169 -0.13 -16.52 -7.37
N GLY A 170 -0.80 -17.62 -7.11
CA GLY A 170 -0.17 -18.85 -6.64
C GLY A 170 0.97 -19.30 -7.53
N PRO A 171 1.74 -20.30 -7.07
CA PRO A 171 2.89 -20.81 -7.82
C PRO A 171 2.51 -21.32 -9.19
#